data_fe6507fa98355d85100119a537833916
#
_entry.id   fe6507fa98355d85100119a537833916
#
_cell.length_a   1.000
_cell.length_b   1.000
_cell.length_c   1.000
_cell.angle_alpha   90.00
_cell.angle_beta   90.00
_cell.angle_gamma   90.00
#
_symmetry.space_group_name_H-M   'P 1'
#
loop_
_entity.id
_entity.type
_entity.pdbx_description
1 polymer ?
#
loop_
_entity_poly.entity_id
_entity_poly.type
_entity_poly.pdbx_seq_one_letter_code
_entity_poly.pdbx_strand_id
1 'polypeptide(L)'
;MNEGSIRCWLGQQIAGAQATVSAQGWPRRAITVFYLLGPFFMLIERSPADAWLSLCGLAFIGRSIYRKDWGWTRHFWVRAVFVFWLWCLISAALSTLPGYSLGEAAVWIRFPLFAFASAFWLARDPRILMLMLISMGAGMLIMSGILFAEFMIIGQRGGRLSWPYGDLTPGNYLAKAGLPLFCVLVALAVSARTKVAGLAAFVSLITIVASVLTGERINFILRAMAGMLAGLVHKPIWSRYALLVSVEAMAVFGIFLLKPAIGNRFVSTFIEQLPVHEASPYKRVWNGAVDAFYTSPIIGIGPDNYRLLCPTISADNPDVACHTHPHNYYLQILGETGLIGFVLATVMIVSIIWTCFKASLARRSDILAATCFVVPFGFFFPIQSTADFFGQWNNTFMWSSIAFALAVAHEARQK
;
A
#
# COMPACT_ATOMS: atom_id res chain seq x y z
N MET A 1 31.88 -0.74 -11.46
CA MET A 1 31.21 -1.33 -12.66
C MET A 1 31.06 -0.21 -13.69
N ASN A 2 31.56 -0.41 -14.92
CA ASN A 2 31.43 0.51 -16.06
C ASN A 2 29.97 0.55 -16.56
N GLU A 3 29.56 1.55 -17.34
CA GLU A 3 28.19 1.65 -17.90
C GLU A 3 27.73 0.39 -18.63
N GLY A 4 28.64 -0.28 -19.34
CA GLY A 4 28.41 -1.59 -19.94
C GLY A 4 28.02 -2.68 -18.91
N SER A 5 28.45 -2.56 -17.66
CA SER A 5 28.18 -3.58 -16.65
C SER A 5 26.80 -3.48 -16.01
N ILE A 6 26.18 -2.28 -15.93
CA ILE A 6 24.80 -2.13 -15.42
C ILE A 6 23.80 -2.60 -16.47
N ARG A 7 23.99 -2.21 -17.73
CA ARG A 7 23.17 -2.70 -18.85
C ARG A 7 23.29 -4.23 -19.00
N CYS A 8 24.52 -4.75 -18.88
CA CYS A 8 24.76 -6.19 -18.92
C CYS A 8 24.11 -6.91 -17.75
N TRP A 9 24.24 -6.39 -16.52
CA TRP A 9 23.63 -6.99 -15.33
C TRP A 9 22.10 -6.96 -15.39
N LEU A 10 21.49 -5.81 -15.71
CA LEU A 10 20.04 -5.70 -15.90
C LEU A 10 19.57 -6.62 -17.03
N GLY A 11 20.27 -6.64 -18.16
CA GLY A 11 19.98 -7.53 -19.27
C GLY A 11 20.03 -9.01 -18.88
N GLN A 12 21.01 -9.42 -18.08
CA GLN A 12 21.11 -10.78 -17.56
C GLN A 12 19.98 -11.11 -16.59
N GLN A 13 19.58 -10.19 -15.70
CA GLN A 13 18.46 -10.38 -14.79
C GLN A 13 17.14 -10.52 -15.56
N ILE A 14 16.91 -9.65 -16.54
CA ILE A 14 15.73 -9.70 -17.40
C ILE A 14 15.72 -10.97 -18.24
N ALA A 15 16.82 -11.31 -18.89
CA ALA A 15 16.92 -12.54 -19.70
C ALA A 15 16.73 -13.80 -18.87
N GLY A 16 17.33 -13.86 -17.68
CA GLY A 16 17.14 -14.97 -16.74
C GLY A 16 15.69 -15.09 -16.25
N ALA A 17 15.02 -13.96 -16.01
CA ALA A 17 13.63 -13.93 -15.61
C ALA A 17 12.68 -14.30 -16.79
N GLN A 18 12.98 -13.82 -18.00
CA GLN A 18 12.26 -14.24 -19.20
C GLN A 18 12.40 -15.74 -19.46
N ALA A 19 13.62 -16.29 -19.32
CA ALA A 19 13.85 -17.73 -19.43
C ALA A 19 13.02 -18.51 -18.38
N THR A 20 12.95 -18.02 -17.14
CA THR A 20 12.12 -18.62 -16.08
C THR A 20 10.64 -18.63 -16.47
N VAL A 21 10.11 -17.53 -17.01
CA VAL A 21 8.71 -17.45 -17.46
C VAL A 21 8.47 -18.33 -18.69
N SER A 22 9.41 -18.32 -19.63
CA SER A 22 9.30 -19.10 -20.88
C SER A 22 9.37 -20.62 -20.64
N ALA A 23 10.10 -21.06 -19.63
CA ALA A 23 10.19 -22.48 -19.25
C ALA A 23 8.91 -23.01 -18.57
N GLN A 24 7.97 -22.14 -18.20
CA GLN A 24 6.68 -22.55 -17.63
C GLN A 24 5.74 -23.08 -18.70
N GLY A 25 4.96 -24.09 -18.36
CA GLY A 25 3.85 -24.55 -19.20
C GLY A 25 2.85 -23.40 -19.47
N TRP A 26 2.16 -23.46 -20.61
CA TRP A 26 1.31 -22.34 -21.09
C TRP A 26 0.36 -21.74 -20.03
N PRO A 27 -0.43 -22.53 -19.26
CA PRO A 27 -1.35 -21.93 -18.28
C PRO A 27 -0.62 -21.18 -17.17
N ARG A 28 0.52 -21.72 -16.71
CA ARG A 28 1.34 -21.08 -15.67
C ARG A 28 1.98 -19.80 -16.18
N ARG A 29 2.48 -19.82 -17.42
CA ARG A 29 3.06 -18.65 -18.07
C ARG A 29 2.04 -17.53 -18.23
N ALA A 30 0.83 -17.85 -18.71
CA ALA A 30 -0.24 -16.87 -18.89
C ALA A 30 -0.59 -16.14 -17.59
N ILE A 31 -0.81 -16.88 -16.51
CA ILE A 31 -1.14 -16.26 -15.21
C ILE A 31 0.04 -15.49 -14.62
N THR A 32 1.29 -15.93 -14.86
CA THR A 32 2.48 -15.19 -14.38
C THR A 32 2.62 -13.87 -15.13
N VAL A 33 2.43 -13.84 -16.44
CA VAL A 33 2.43 -12.61 -17.24
C VAL A 33 1.29 -11.69 -16.80
N PHE A 34 0.09 -12.24 -16.65
CA PHE A 34 -1.07 -11.48 -16.16
C PHE A 34 -0.80 -10.86 -14.76
N TYR A 35 -0.19 -11.61 -13.85
CA TYR A 35 0.23 -11.11 -12.54
C TYR A 35 1.21 -9.93 -12.65
N LEU A 36 2.22 -10.03 -13.53
CA LEU A 36 3.24 -8.99 -13.73
C LEU A 36 2.69 -7.70 -14.37
N LEU A 37 1.55 -7.78 -15.07
CA LEU A 37 0.88 -6.60 -15.64
C LEU A 37 0.07 -5.78 -14.62
N GLY A 38 -0.02 -6.23 -13.37
CA GLY A 38 -0.81 -5.57 -12.33
C GLY A 38 -0.57 -4.08 -12.16
N PRO A 39 0.69 -3.59 -12.08
CA PRO A 39 0.96 -2.16 -12.01
C PRO A 39 0.34 -1.34 -13.15
N PHE A 40 0.18 -1.93 -14.35
CA PHE A 40 -0.46 -1.26 -15.48
C PHE A 40 -1.99 -1.32 -15.41
N PHE A 41 -2.58 -2.43 -14.93
CA PHE A 41 -4.02 -2.48 -14.66
C PHE A 41 -4.44 -1.42 -13.64
N MET A 42 -3.62 -1.18 -12.62
CA MET A 42 -3.84 -0.12 -11.65
C MET A 42 -3.67 1.30 -12.24
N LEU A 43 -3.02 1.44 -13.40
CA LEU A 43 -2.94 2.71 -14.15
C LEU A 43 -4.14 2.93 -15.07
N ILE A 44 -4.87 1.89 -15.44
CA ILE A 44 -6.00 2.04 -16.37
C ILE A 44 -7.23 2.53 -15.62
N GLU A 45 -7.72 1.76 -14.66
CA GLU A 45 -8.94 2.08 -13.90
C GLU A 45 -9.16 1.08 -12.75
N ARG A 46 -10.14 1.36 -11.88
CA ARG A 46 -10.51 0.54 -10.71
C ARG A 46 -10.94 -0.88 -11.09
N SER A 47 -11.81 -1.00 -12.10
CA SER A 47 -12.37 -2.31 -12.49
C SER A 47 -11.33 -3.27 -13.07
N PRO A 48 -10.44 -2.88 -14.01
CA PRO A 48 -9.34 -3.73 -14.45
C PRO A 48 -8.39 -4.15 -13.33
N ALA A 49 -8.08 -3.23 -12.40
CA ALA A 49 -7.22 -3.51 -11.28
C ALA A 49 -7.84 -4.51 -10.28
N ASP A 50 -9.13 -4.37 -9.99
CA ASP A 50 -9.87 -5.29 -9.13
C ASP A 50 -10.04 -6.68 -9.79
N ALA A 51 -10.34 -6.70 -11.09
CA ALA A 51 -10.41 -7.94 -11.85
C ALA A 51 -9.06 -8.69 -11.87
N TRP A 52 -7.95 -7.96 -12.08
CA TRP A 52 -6.60 -8.52 -12.03
C TRP A 52 -6.33 -9.21 -10.69
N LEU A 53 -6.57 -8.49 -9.60
CA LEU A 53 -6.33 -8.98 -8.24
C LEU A 53 -7.21 -10.20 -7.93
N SER A 54 -8.51 -10.10 -8.23
CA SER A 54 -9.51 -11.14 -7.97
C SER A 54 -9.22 -12.41 -8.77
N LEU A 55 -8.91 -12.29 -10.07
CA LEU A 55 -8.59 -13.44 -10.91
C LEU A 55 -7.32 -14.17 -10.48
N CYS A 56 -6.28 -13.43 -10.04
CA CYS A 56 -5.08 -14.05 -9.46
C CYS A 56 -5.42 -14.84 -8.18
N GLY A 57 -6.24 -14.29 -7.31
CA GLY A 57 -6.70 -14.96 -6.08
C GLY A 57 -7.54 -16.22 -6.39
N LEU A 58 -8.51 -16.11 -7.28
CA LEU A 58 -9.37 -17.23 -7.70
C LEU A 58 -8.57 -18.33 -8.39
N ALA A 59 -7.62 -17.97 -9.28
CA ALA A 59 -6.73 -18.94 -9.91
C ALA A 59 -5.88 -19.70 -8.89
N PHE A 60 -5.44 -19.03 -7.82
CA PHE A 60 -4.72 -19.66 -6.72
C PHE A 60 -5.60 -20.67 -5.96
N ILE A 61 -6.85 -20.32 -5.65
CA ILE A 61 -7.79 -21.25 -5.02
C ILE A 61 -8.08 -22.43 -5.92
N GLY A 62 -8.37 -22.20 -7.22
CA GLY A 62 -8.57 -23.27 -8.21
C GLY A 62 -7.37 -24.22 -8.28
N ARG A 63 -6.14 -23.68 -8.29
CA ARG A 63 -4.91 -24.47 -8.22
C ARG A 63 -4.83 -25.27 -6.91
N SER A 64 -5.16 -24.66 -5.77
CA SER A 64 -5.09 -25.32 -4.47
C SER A 64 -6.06 -26.50 -4.38
N ILE A 65 -7.27 -26.35 -4.93
CA ILE A 65 -8.26 -27.43 -5.05
C ILE A 65 -7.72 -28.55 -5.95
N TYR A 66 -7.27 -28.19 -7.15
CA TYR A 66 -6.79 -29.16 -8.14
C TYR A 66 -5.57 -29.96 -7.64
N ARG A 67 -4.63 -29.28 -6.98
CA ARG A 67 -3.40 -29.88 -6.45
C ARG A 67 -3.56 -30.45 -5.04
N LYS A 68 -4.71 -30.27 -4.41
CA LYS A 68 -4.95 -30.59 -2.97
C LYS A 68 -3.89 -30.00 -2.05
N ASP A 69 -3.34 -28.81 -2.41
CA ASP A 69 -2.27 -28.12 -1.72
C ASP A 69 -2.86 -27.03 -0.81
N TRP A 70 -3.03 -27.37 0.44
CA TRP A 70 -3.58 -26.50 1.48
C TRP A 70 -2.52 -26.14 2.54
N GLY A 71 -1.24 -26.45 2.32
CA GLY A 71 -0.15 -26.18 3.26
C GLY A 71 -0.04 -24.70 3.66
N TRP A 72 -0.43 -23.79 2.78
CA TRP A 72 -0.42 -22.35 3.02
C TRP A 72 -1.38 -21.91 4.15
N THR A 73 -2.45 -22.65 4.42
CA THR A 73 -3.41 -22.34 5.51
C THR A 73 -2.81 -22.55 6.92
N ARG A 74 -1.66 -23.22 7.02
CA ARG A 74 -0.96 -23.43 8.29
C ARG A 74 -0.25 -22.18 8.82
N HIS A 75 -0.02 -21.18 7.98
CA HIS A 75 0.63 -19.94 8.38
C HIS A 75 -0.28 -19.10 9.28
N PHE A 76 0.27 -18.61 10.39
CA PHE A 76 -0.51 -17.90 11.40
C PHE A 76 -1.21 -16.65 10.83
N TRP A 77 -0.50 -15.84 10.04
CA TRP A 77 -1.08 -14.64 9.43
C TRP A 77 -2.25 -14.96 8.48
N VAL A 78 -2.21 -16.10 7.80
CA VAL A 78 -3.32 -16.56 6.93
C VAL A 78 -4.54 -16.88 7.77
N ARG A 79 -4.35 -17.63 8.88
CA ARG A 79 -5.44 -17.96 9.81
C ARG A 79 -6.04 -16.71 10.45
N ALA A 80 -5.19 -15.75 10.84
CA ALA A 80 -5.64 -14.48 11.39
C ALA A 80 -6.51 -13.69 10.40
N VAL A 81 -6.16 -13.67 9.12
CA VAL A 81 -6.98 -13.08 8.05
C VAL A 81 -8.35 -13.77 7.96
N PHE A 82 -8.38 -15.12 7.93
CA PHE A 82 -9.65 -15.84 7.84
C PHE A 82 -10.52 -15.64 9.06
N VAL A 83 -9.95 -15.63 10.27
CA VAL A 83 -10.70 -15.41 11.51
C VAL A 83 -11.29 -14.00 11.53
N PHE A 84 -10.53 -12.98 11.14
CA PHE A 84 -11.04 -11.61 11.02
C PHE A 84 -12.13 -11.52 9.96
N TRP A 85 -11.94 -12.11 8.78
CA TRP A 85 -12.95 -12.10 7.72
C TRP A 85 -14.25 -12.79 8.12
N LEU A 86 -14.17 -13.96 8.78
CA LEU A 86 -15.35 -14.65 9.32
C LEU A 86 -16.08 -13.78 10.34
N TRP A 87 -15.35 -13.05 11.17
CA TRP A 87 -15.96 -12.10 12.09
C TRP A 87 -16.66 -10.96 11.34
N CYS A 88 -16.05 -10.42 10.28
CA CYS A 88 -16.70 -9.41 9.43
C CYS A 88 -18.05 -9.91 8.87
N LEU A 89 -18.14 -11.18 8.46
CA LEU A 89 -19.40 -11.78 8.00
C LEU A 89 -20.43 -11.89 9.13
N ILE A 90 -20.01 -12.27 10.33
CA ILE A 90 -20.88 -12.34 11.51
C ILE A 90 -21.38 -10.95 11.88
N SER A 91 -20.49 -9.96 11.99
CA SER A 91 -20.83 -8.57 12.26
C SER A 91 -21.80 -8.01 11.21
N ALA A 92 -21.55 -8.27 9.93
CA ALA A 92 -22.41 -7.86 8.82
C ALA A 92 -23.81 -8.48 8.91
N ALA A 93 -23.90 -9.77 9.19
CA ALA A 93 -25.17 -10.50 9.31
C ALA A 93 -26.03 -10.00 10.48
N LEU A 94 -25.39 -9.51 11.55
CA LEU A 94 -26.06 -9.00 12.75
C LEU A 94 -26.25 -7.49 12.74
N SER A 95 -25.83 -6.80 11.68
CA SER A 95 -25.94 -5.35 11.54
C SER A 95 -27.36 -4.89 11.17
N THR A 96 -27.60 -3.59 11.25
CA THR A 96 -28.88 -2.98 10.86
C THR A 96 -29.12 -2.99 9.34
N LEU A 97 -28.05 -3.06 8.54
CA LEU A 97 -28.12 -3.12 7.07
C LEU A 97 -27.39 -4.39 6.56
N PRO A 98 -27.88 -5.60 6.90
CA PRO A 98 -27.16 -6.85 6.67
C PRO A 98 -26.95 -7.13 5.18
N GLY A 99 -27.90 -6.80 4.31
CA GLY A 99 -27.77 -7.06 2.87
C GLY A 99 -26.61 -6.32 2.22
N TYR A 100 -26.42 -5.06 2.56
CA TYR A 100 -25.31 -4.25 2.08
C TYR A 100 -23.99 -4.72 2.69
N SER A 101 -23.93 -4.77 4.01
CA SER A 101 -22.71 -5.09 4.74
C SER A 101 -22.16 -6.50 4.45
N LEU A 102 -23.04 -7.51 4.27
CA LEU A 102 -22.62 -8.86 3.88
C LEU A 102 -21.98 -8.89 2.49
N GLY A 103 -22.49 -8.08 1.55
CA GLY A 103 -21.88 -7.95 0.23
C GLY A 103 -20.46 -7.43 0.31
N GLU A 104 -20.24 -6.33 1.04
CA GLU A 104 -18.92 -5.72 1.22
C GLU A 104 -17.96 -6.64 2.01
N ALA A 105 -18.41 -7.22 3.11
CA ALA A 105 -17.63 -8.16 3.91
C ALA A 105 -17.23 -9.42 3.12
N ALA A 106 -18.17 -9.99 2.35
CA ALA A 106 -17.90 -11.20 1.58
C ALA A 106 -16.84 -10.97 0.50
N VAL A 107 -16.96 -9.88 -0.27
CA VAL A 107 -16.02 -9.62 -1.36
C VAL A 107 -14.66 -9.11 -0.89
N TRP A 108 -14.55 -8.61 0.34
CA TRP A 108 -13.28 -8.10 0.87
C TRP A 108 -12.16 -9.15 0.89
N ILE A 109 -12.47 -10.43 1.05
CA ILE A 109 -11.49 -11.52 1.09
C ILE A 109 -10.62 -11.61 -0.18
N ARG A 110 -11.07 -11.07 -1.32
CA ARG A 110 -10.31 -11.09 -2.58
C ARG A 110 -8.93 -10.43 -2.45
N PHE A 111 -8.82 -9.40 -1.62
CA PHE A 111 -7.56 -8.69 -1.39
C PHE A 111 -6.51 -9.57 -0.69
N PRO A 112 -6.78 -10.16 0.49
CA PRO A 112 -5.83 -11.10 1.07
C PRO A 112 -5.66 -12.39 0.26
N LEU A 113 -6.65 -12.86 -0.51
CA LEU A 113 -6.47 -13.99 -1.44
C LEU A 113 -5.40 -13.71 -2.49
N PHE A 114 -5.32 -12.49 -3.00
CA PHE A 114 -4.24 -12.06 -3.88
C PHE A 114 -2.88 -12.12 -3.16
N ALA A 115 -2.80 -11.72 -1.90
CA ALA A 115 -1.58 -11.83 -1.11
C ALA A 115 -1.17 -13.30 -0.90
N PHE A 116 -2.13 -14.20 -0.68
CA PHE A 116 -1.86 -15.64 -0.62
C PHE A 116 -1.34 -16.16 -1.97
N ALA A 117 -1.99 -15.79 -3.08
CA ALA A 117 -1.55 -16.15 -4.42
C ALA A 117 -0.10 -15.69 -4.70
N SER A 118 0.23 -14.47 -4.32
CA SER A 118 1.57 -13.91 -4.49
C SER A 118 2.60 -14.65 -3.65
N ALA A 119 2.36 -14.79 -2.33
CA ALA A 119 3.31 -15.37 -1.39
C ALA A 119 3.54 -16.87 -1.63
N PHE A 120 2.48 -17.64 -1.93
CA PHE A 120 2.56 -19.10 -1.96
C PHE A 120 2.60 -19.70 -3.36
N TRP A 121 2.41 -18.90 -4.41
CA TRP A 121 2.39 -19.41 -5.76
C TRP A 121 3.07 -18.50 -6.79
N LEU A 122 2.55 -17.28 -7.05
CA LEU A 122 2.93 -16.50 -8.24
C LEU A 122 4.35 -15.94 -8.14
N ALA A 123 4.75 -15.43 -6.98
CA ALA A 123 6.02 -14.72 -6.76
C ALA A 123 7.03 -15.49 -5.89
N ARG A 124 7.00 -16.83 -5.91
CA ARG A 124 7.95 -17.66 -5.16
C ARG A 124 9.38 -17.64 -5.72
N ASP A 125 9.55 -17.30 -6.99
CA ASP A 125 10.86 -17.19 -7.63
C ASP A 125 11.36 -15.73 -7.48
N PRO A 126 12.59 -15.50 -6.97
CA PRO A 126 13.18 -14.16 -6.85
C PRO A 126 13.21 -13.37 -8.15
N ARG A 127 13.29 -14.09 -9.29
CA ARG A 127 13.29 -13.46 -10.61
C ARG A 127 11.92 -12.85 -10.95
N ILE A 128 10.83 -13.48 -10.50
CA ILE A 128 9.47 -12.92 -10.65
C ILE A 128 9.30 -11.69 -9.75
N LEU A 129 9.85 -11.71 -8.53
CA LEU A 129 9.88 -10.52 -7.67
C LEU A 129 10.64 -9.36 -8.32
N MET A 130 11.77 -9.63 -8.98
CA MET A 130 12.52 -8.61 -9.71
C MET A 130 11.73 -8.07 -10.91
N LEU A 131 11.06 -8.94 -11.70
CA LEU A 131 10.19 -8.48 -12.78
C LEU A 131 9.03 -7.62 -12.28
N MET A 132 8.46 -7.97 -11.13
CA MET A 132 7.39 -7.16 -10.50
C MET A 132 7.92 -5.77 -10.12
N LEU A 133 9.13 -5.65 -9.56
CA LEU A 133 9.75 -4.36 -9.27
C LEU A 133 9.99 -3.54 -10.55
N ILE A 134 10.42 -4.19 -11.64
CA ILE A 134 10.58 -3.52 -12.94
C ILE A 134 9.23 -3.02 -13.45
N SER A 135 8.19 -3.83 -13.36
CA SER A 135 6.83 -3.46 -13.74
C SER A 135 6.29 -2.29 -12.89
N MET A 136 6.50 -2.33 -11.56
CA MET A 136 6.18 -1.20 -10.67
C MET A 136 6.95 0.07 -11.07
N GLY A 137 8.24 -0.08 -11.40
CA GLY A 137 9.09 1.03 -11.84
C GLY A 137 8.58 1.69 -13.11
N ALA A 138 8.21 0.89 -14.11
CA ALA A 138 7.63 1.39 -15.35
C ALA A 138 6.30 2.14 -15.08
N GLY A 139 5.41 1.57 -14.28
CA GLY A 139 4.17 2.22 -13.90
C GLY A 139 4.37 3.53 -13.13
N MET A 140 5.30 3.57 -12.17
CA MET A 140 5.63 4.78 -11.42
C MET A 140 6.22 5.88 -12.32
N LEU A 141 7.09 5.53 -13.27
CA LEU A 141 7.66 6.49 -14.22
C LEU A 141 6.59 7.06 -15.16
N ILE A 142 5.68 6.22 -15.66
CA ILE A 142 4.55 6.66 -16.49
C ILE A 142 3.68 7.63 -15.69
N MET A 143 3.27 7.26 -14.47
CA MET A 143 2.44 8.14 -13.64
C MET A 143 3.15 9.44 -13.28
N SER A 144 4.44 9.38 -12.92
CA SER A 144 5.23 10.59 -12.66
C SER A 144 5.30 11.49 -13.89
N GLY A 145 5.51 10.92 -15.08
CA GLY A 145 5.51 11.64 -16.34
C GLY A 145 4.18 12.35 -16.64
N ILE A 146 3.05 11.66 -16.41
CA ILE A 146 1.69 12.23 -16.54
C ILE A 146 1.50 13.42 -15.59
N LEU A 147 1.91 13.26 -14.32
CA LEU A 147 1.79 14.32 -13.32
C LEU A 147 2.69 15.54 -13.62
N PHE A 148 3.91 15.30 -14.09
CA PHE A 148 4.77 16.41 -14.56
C PHE A 148 4.19 17.10 -15.78
N ALA A 149 3.60 16.37 -16.73
CA ALA A 149 2.93 16.96 -17.88
C ALA A 149 1.72 17.82 -17.44
N GLU A 150 0.88 17.32 -16.53
CA GLU A 150 -0.22 18.10 -15.95
C GLU A 150 0.28 19.38 -15.29
N PHE A 151 1.32 19.25 -14.46
CA PHE A 151 1.92 20.41 -13.78
C PHE A 151 2.43 21.47 -14.73
N MET A 152 3.07 21.07 -15.84
CA MET A 152 3.63 21.99 -16.83
C MET A 152 2.60 22.62 -17.75
N ILE A 153 1.53 21.88 -18.09
CA ILE A 153 0.52 22.32 -19.07
C ILE A 153 -0.63 23.10 -18.40
N ILE A 154 -1.11 22.62 -17.27
CA ILE A 154 -2.31 23.17 -16.61
C ILE A 154 -1.96 23.79 -15.27
N GLY A 155 -0.91 23.28 -14.58
CA GLY A 155 -0.64 23.58 -13.20
C GLY A 155 -1.57 22.82 -12.24
N GLN A 156 -1.50 23.19 -10.97
CA GLN A 156 -2.35 22.56 -9.93
C GLN A 156 -3.73 23.22 -9.88
N ARG A 157 -4.75 22.38 -9.73
CA ARG A 157 -6.13 22.82 -9.44
C ARG A 157 -6.41 22.59 -7.96
N GLY A 158 -6.74 23.64 -7.22
CA GLY A 158 -6.95 23.55 -5.77
C GLY A 158 -5.73 23.00 -5.00
N GLY A 159 -4.51 23.24 -5.50
CA GLY A 159 -3.26 22.77 -4.93
C GLY A 159 -3.02 21.27 -5.11
N ARG A 160 -3.63 20.64 -6.12
CA ARG A 160 -3.53 19.19 -6.41
C ARG A 160 -3.29 18.93 -7.90
N LEU A 161 -2.65 17.79 -8.18
CA LEU A 161 -2.60 17.16 -9.49
C LEU A 161 -3.50 15.92 -9.48
N SER A 162 -4.23 15.70 -10.55
CA SER A 162 -5.29 14.69 -10.62
C SER A 162 -5.34 13.89 -11.92
N TRP A 163 -4.48 14.22 -12.91
CA TRP A 163 -4.44 13.48 -14.15
C TRP A 163 -3.97 12.03 -13.97
N PRO A 164 -4.54 11.09 -14.75
CA PRO A 164 -5.58 11.24 -15.77
C PRO A 164 -7.01 11.14 -15.25
N TYR A 165 -7.24 10.87 -13.96
CA TYR A 165 -8.56 10.43 -13.44
C TYR A 165 -9.44 11.57 -12.91
N GLY A 166 -8.86 12.73 -12.64
CA GLY A 166 -9.60 13.86 -12.04
C GLY A 166 -9.81 13.75 -10.52
N ASP A 167 -9.16 12.77 -9.87
CA ASP A 167 -9.28 12.50 -8.43
C ASP A 167 -7.91 12.30 -7.74
N LEU A 168 -7.89 11.69 -6.55
CA LEU A 168 -6.69 11.45 -5.73
C LEU A 168 -5.92 10.17 -6.11
N THR A 169 -6.36 9.45 -7.11
CA THR A 169 -5.77 8.19 -7.56
C THR A 169 -4.27 8.29 -7.89
N PRO A 170 -3.78 9.31 -8.61
CA PRO A 170 -2.37 9.40 -8.99
C PRO A 170 -1.42 9.43 -7.79
N GLY A 171 -1.75 10.22 -6.77
CA GLY A 171 -0.97 10.30 -5.54
C GLY A 171 -1.00 8.98 -4.75
N ASN A 172 -2.15 8.33 -4.69
CA ASN A 172 -2.32 7.03 -4.06
C ASN A 172 -1.55 5.93 -4.81
N TYR A 173 -1.57 5.93 -6.14
CA TYR A 173 -0.80 5.01 -6.95
C TYR A 173 0.70 5.12 -6.64
N LEU A 174 1.27 6.33 -6.75
CA LEU A 174 2.69 6.55 -6.46
C LEU A 174 3.06 6.14 -5.04
N ALA A 175 2.28 6.57 -4.05
CA ALA A 175 2.63 6.37 -2.64
C ALA A 175 2.37 4.96 -2.15
N LYS A 176 1.33 4.30 -2.65
CA LYS A 176 0.87 3.00 -2.11
C LYS A 176 1.29 1.84 -3.00
N ALA A 177 0.91 1.82 -4.29
CA ALA A 177 1.31 0.75 -5.20
C ALA A 177 2.83 0.74 -5.47
N GLY A 178 3.47 1.91 -5.50
CA GLY A 178 4.91 2.06 -5.69
C GLY A 178 5.76 1.92 -4.41
N LEU A 179 5.14 1.73 -3.23
CA LEU A 179 5.87 1.74 -1.95
C LEU A 179 6.97 0.68 -1.84
N PRO A 180 6.77 -0.59 -2.26
CA PRO A 180 7.82 -1.60 -2.20
C PRO A 180 9.06 -1.21 -3.00
N LEU A 181 8.86 -0.73 -4.23
CA LEU A 181 9.97 -0.27 -5.08
C LEU A 181 10.67 0.94 -4.46
N PHE A 182 9.92 1.90 -3.95
CA PHE A 182 10.49 3.08 -3.30
C PHE A 182 11.41 2.71 -2.13
N CYS A 183 10.98 1.79 -1.25
CA CYS A 183 11.81 1.28 -0.16
C CYS A 183 13.11 0.64 -0.66
N VAL A 184 13.03 -0.15 -1.73
CA VAL A 184 14.21 -0.78 -2.35
C VAL A 184 15.14 0.26 -2.96
N LEU A 185 14.61 1.28 -3.65
CA LEU A 185 15.40 2.36 -4.26
C LEU A 185 16.17 3.15 -3.20
N VAL A 186 15.51 3.56 -2.12
CA VAL A 186 16.15 4.28 -1.01
C VAL A 186 17.26 3.42 -0.38
N ALA A 187 16.98 2.17 -0.08
CA ALA A 187 17.98 1.25 0.49
C ALA A 187 19.16 1.04 -0.46
N LEU A 188 18.95 0.93 -1.78
CA LEU A 188 20.02 0.87 -2.79
C LEU A 188 20.84 2.17 -2.85
N ALA A 189 20.18 3.32 -2.83
CA ALA A 189 20.82 4.62 -2.88
C ALA A 189 21.84 4.81 -1.75
N VAL A 190 21.50 4.32 -0.54
CA VAL A 190 22.34 4.54 0.64
C VAL A 190 23.34 3.42 0.94
N SER A 191 23.17 2.22 0.38
CA SER A 191 24.02 1.05 0.68
C SER A 191 24.95 0.65 -0.46
N ALA A 192 24.53 0.78 -1.73
CA ALA A 192 25.32 0.36 -2.88
C ALA A 192 26.49 1.31 -3.17
N ARG A 193 27.64 0.75 -3.60
CA ARG A 193 28.86 1.55 -3.93
C ARG A 193 29.02 1.82 -5.44
N THR A 194 27.94 1.84 -6.19
CA THR A 194 27.99 1.83 -7.66
C THR A 194 27.16 2.95 -8.27
N LYS A 195 27.20 3.10 -9.60
CA LYS A 195 26.31 3.96 -10.39
C LYS A 195 24.82 3.61 -10.17
N VAL A 196 24.52 2.37 -9.74
CA VAL A 196 23.15 1.94 -9.34
C VAL A 196 22.64 2.79 -8.19
N ALA A 197 23.49 3.14 -7.20
CA ALA A 197 23.09 4.02 -6.10
C ALA A 197 22.65 5.40 -6.58
N GLY A 198 23.40 5.98 -7.53
CA GLY A 198 23.05 7.28 -8.12
C GLY A 198 21.73 7.23 -8.88
N LEU A 199 21.51 6.19 -9.70
CA LEU A 199 20.24 6.02 -10.42
C LEU A 199 19.07 5.80 -9.43
N ALA A 200 19.27 4.98 -8.41
CA ALA A 200 18.25 4.72 -7.38
C ALA A 200 17.90 6.02 -6.61
N ALA A 201 18.89 6.82 -6.23
CA ALA A 201 18.68 8.12 -5.60
C ALA A 201 17.93 9.09 -6.52
N PHE A 202 18.28 9.13 -7.81
CA PHE A 202 17.60 9.99 -8.78
C PHE A 202 16.14 9.59 -8.98
N VAL A 203 15.84 8.30 -9.11
CA VAL A 203 14.45 7.82 -9.27
C VAL A 203 13.65 8.03 -7.97
N SER A 204 14.25 7.83 -6.78
CA SER A 204 13.56 8.13 -5.52
C SER A 204 13.22 9.61 -5.41
N LEU A 205 14.15 10.50 -5.76
CA LEU A 205 13.94 11.95 -5.79
C LEU A 205 12.81 12.36 -6.74
N ILE A 206 12.81 11.87 -7.99
CA ILE A 206 11.74 12.17 -8.96
C ILE A 206 10.38 11.77 -8.41
N THR A 207 10.29 10.57 -7.85
CA THR A 207 9.00 10.05 -7.36
C THR A 207 8.54 10.73 -6.07
N ILE A 208 9.45 11.18 -5.18
CA ILE A 208 9.06 11.98 -4.00
C ILE A 208 8.60 13.38 -4.42
N VAL A 209 9.28 14.02 -5.35
CA VAL A 209 8.86 15.30 -5.93
C VAL A 209 7.48 15.19 -6.57
N ALA A 210 7.25 14.17 -7.42
CA ALA A 210 5.95 13.92 -8.01
C ALA A 210 4.87 13.74 -6.93
N SER A 211 5.17 13.01 -5.85
CA SER A 211 4.25 12.81 -4.71
C SER A 211 3.91 14.12 -4.00
N VAL A 212 4.87 15.04 -3.82
CA VAL A 212 4.60 16.37 -3.24
C VAL A 212 3.72 17.20 -4.15
N LEU A 213 3.98 17.17 -5.46
CA LEU A 213 3.21 17.94 -6.45
C LEU A 213 1.74 17.47 -6.54
N THR A 214 1.41 16.22 -6.17
CA THR A 214 0.01 15.77 -6.07
C THR A 214 -0.78 16.51 -4.98
N GLY A 215 -0.12 17.18 -4.04
CA GLY A 215 -0.77 17.86 -2.92
C GLY A 215 -1.34 16.91 -1.84
N GLU A 216 -1.03 15.60 -1.91
CA GLU A 216 -1.51 14.58 -0.99
C GLU A 216 -0.54 14.40 0.19
N ARG A 217 -0.79 15.12 1.28
CA ARG A 217 0.08 15.17 2.48
C ARG A 217 0.36 13.81 3.08
N ILE A 218 -0.68 12.99 3.26
CA ILE A 218 -0.55 11.68 3.88
C ILE A 218 0.29 10.72 3.04
N ASN A 219 0.17 10.82 1.72
CA ASN A 219 0.97 10.02 0.79
C ASN A 219 2.45 10.41 0.85
N PHE A 220 2.74 11.70 1.01
CA PHE A 220 4.11 12.17 1.23
C PHE A 220 4.65 11.70 2.58
N ILE A 221 3.88 11.82 3.68
CA ILE A 221 4.29 11.38 5.02
C ILE A 221 4.57 9.87 5.03
N LEU A 222 3.70 9.06 4.43
CA LEU A 222 3.89 7.62 4.27
C LEU A 222 5.22 7.30 3.58
N ARG A 223 5.51 7.97 2.46
CA ARG A 223 6.76 7.77 1.72
C ARG A 223 7.98 8.24 2.48
N ALA A 224 7.93 9.42 3.09
CA ALA A 224 9.04 9.96 3.87
C ALA A 224 9.39 9.02 5.04
N MET A 225 8.40 8.57 5.80
CA MET A 225 8.57 7.62 6.90
C MET A 225 9.13 6.28 6.38
N ALA A 226 8.54 5.73 5.33
CA ALA A 226 8.98 4.47 4.75
C ALA A 226 10.39 4.58 4.16
N GLY A 227 10.72 5.69 3.49
CA GLY A 227 12.06 5.96 2.97
C GLY A 227 13.10 6.04 4.09
N MET A 228 12.81 6.79 5.14
CA MET A 228 13.72 6.88 6.31
C MET A 228 13.98 5.49 6.90
N LEU A 229 12.94 4.71 7.16
CA LEU A 229 13.09 3.35 7.71
C LEU A 229 13.85 2.43 6.75
N ALA A 230 13.50 2.44 5.46
CA ALA A 230 14.16 1.61 4.45
C ALA A 230 15.66 1.94 4.32
N GLY A 231 16.01 3.22 4.43
CA GLY A 231 17.41 3.66 4.44
C GLY A 231 18.20 3.16 5.64
N LEU A 232 17.56 2.96 6.79
CA LEU A 232 18.23 2.51 8.03
C LEU A 232 18.41 1.00 8.13
N VAL A 233 17.52 0.19 7.53
CA VAL A 233 17.49 -1.26 7.78
C VAL A 233 18.53 -2.06 7.01
N HIS A 234 19.12 -1.53 5.94
CA HIS A 234 20.07 -2.23 5.09
C HIS A 234 21.45 -1.55 5.08
N LYS A 235 22.23 -1.72 6.17
CA LYS A 235 23.64 -1.30 6.29
C LYS A 235 23.97 0.03 5.58
N PRO A 236 23.39 1.16 5.97
CA PRO A 236 23.57 2.42 5.28
C PRO A 236 25.01 2.93 5.36
N ILE A 237 25.47 3.55 4.29
CA ILE A 237 26.62 4.45 4.32
C ILE A 237 26.10 5.80 4.81
N TRP A 238 26.35 6.15 6.04
CA TRP A 238 25.74 7.27 6.75
C TRP A 238 25.87 8.61 6.01
N SER A 239 27.00 8.88 5.36
CA SER A 239 27.18 10.09 4.55
C SER A 239 26.21 10.14 3.36
N ARG A 240 25.95 8.99 2.74
CA ARG A 240 25.00 8.91 1.61
C ARG A 240 23.56 8.99 2.08
N TYR A 241 23.26 8.39 3.23
CA TYR A 241 21.95 8.51 3.83
C TYR A 241 21.64 9.98 4.18
N ALA A 242 22.56 10.66 4.86
CA ALA A 242 22.42 12.08 5.16
C ALA A 242 22.30 12.93 3.89
N LEU A 243 23.13 12.65 2.86
CA LEU A 243 23.07 13.36 1.59
C LEU A 243 21.72 13.16 0.90
N LEU A 244 21.21 11.92 0.80
CA LEU A 244 19.92 11.63 0.16
C LEU A 244 18.79 12.38 0.86
N VAL A 245 18.70 12.25 2.19
CA VAL A 245 17.67 12.92 3.01
C VAL A 245 17.78 14.44 2.85
N SER A 246 19.00 15.00 2.85
CA SER A 246 19.20 16.44 2.66
C SER A 246 18.78 16.91 1.27
N VAL A 247 19.11 16.16 0.22
CA VAL A 247 18.72 16.50 -1.16
C VAL A 247 17.22 16.42 -1.36
N GLU A 248 16.56 15.36 -0.85
CA GLU A 248 15.11 15.23 -0.90
C GLU A 248 14.40 16.33 -0.10
N ALA A 249 14.89 16.64 1.11
CA ALA A 249 14.37 17.74 1.92
C ALA A 249 14.54 19.11 1.26
N MET A 250 15.71 19.39 0.67
CA MET A 250 15.96 20.64 -0.08
C MET A 250 15.05 20.75 -1.31
N ALA A 251 14.83 19.66 -2.05
CA ALA A 251 13.93 19.66 -3.19
C ALA A 251 12.47 19.96 -2.76
N VAL A 252 12.00 19.34 -1.68
CA VAL A 252 10.66 19.60 -1.12
C VAL A 252 10.54 21.03 -0.62
N PHE A 253 11.53 21.52 0.12
CA PHE A 253 11.57 22.90 0.60
C PHE A 253 11.62 23.91 -0.55
N GLY A 254 12.40 23.64 -1.59
CA GLY A 254 12.44 24.45 -2.81
C GLY A 254 11.07 24.53 -3.50
N ILE A 255 10.32 23.41 -3.55
CA ILE A 255 8.94 23.42 -4.07
C ILE A 255 8.05 24.33 -3.21
N PHE A 256 8.16 24.27 -1.88
CA PHE A 256 7.36 25.12 -0.98
C PHE A 256 7.66 26.61 -1.14
N LEU A 257 8.92 26.97 -1.39
CA LEU A 257 9.31 28.36 -1.68
C LEU A 257 8.81 28.84 -3.05
N LEU A 258 8.95 28.00 -4.09
CA LEU A 258 8.55 28.34 -5.45
C LEU A 258 7.02 28.30 -5.65
N LYS A 259 6.32 27.53 -4.84
CA LYS A 259 4.86 27.34 -4.88
C LYS A 259 4.27 27.45 -3.48
N PRO A 260 4.10 28.67 -2.93
CA PRO A 260 3.62 28.90 -1.55
C PRO A 260 2.28 28.22 -1.23
N ALA A 261 1.40 28.06 -2.23
CA ALA A 261 0.13 27.35 -2.05
C ALA A 261 0.33 25.87 -1.62
N ILE A 262 1.38 25.20 -2.17
CA ILE A 262 1.73 23.83 -1.74
C ILE A 262 2.31 23.90 -0.31
N GLY A 263 3.23 24.81 -0.03
CA GLY A 263 3.82 24.98 1.30
C GLY A 263 2.76 25.20 2.38
N ASN A 264 1.82 26.14 2.16
CA ASN A 264 0.71 26.40 3.06
C ASN A 264 -0.15 25.14 3.29
N ARG A 265 -0.46 24.40 2.22
CA ARG A 265 -1.22 23.16 2.31
C ARG A 265 -0.49 22.09 3.14
N PHE A 266 0.81 21.95 2.99
CA PHE A 266 1.61 20.95 3.71
C PHE A 266 1.93 21.31 5.15
N VAL A 267 1.97 22.59 5.50
CA VAL A 267 2.35 23.06 6.83
C VAL A 267 1.15 23.65 7.56
N SER A 268 0.67 24.85 7.17
CA SER A 268 -0.38 25.55 7.92
C SER A 268 -1.69 24.76 7.98
N THR A 269 -2.21 24.36 6.81
CA THR A 269 -3.45 23.57 6.76
C THR A 269 -3.30 22.20 7.44
N PHE A 270 -2.09 21.58 7.42
CA PHE A 270 -1.86 20.32 8.12
C PHE A 270 -1.96 20.51 9.63
N ILE A 271 -1.31 21.54 10.18
CA ILE A 271 -1.34 21.84 11.63
C ILE A 271 -2.78 22.10 12.07
N GLU A 272 -3.53 22.95 11.35
CA GLU A 272 -4.93 23.27 11.65
C GLU A 272 -5.85 22.06 11.64
N GLN A 273 -5.53 21.06 10.81
CA GLN A 273 -6.33 19.84 10.67
C GLN A 273 -5.92 18.71 11.62
N LEU A 274 -4.87 18.89 12.44
CA LEU A 274 -4.53 17.88 13.44
C LEU A 274 -5.69 17.64 14.41
N PRO A 275 -5.99 16.40 14.77
CA PRO A 275 -7.17 16.05 15.60
C PRO A 275 -7.06 16.53 17.04
N VAL A 276 -5.96 17.19 17.41
CA VAL A 276 -5.78 17.85 18.70
C VAL A 276 -6.56 19.18 18.80
N HIS A 277 -6.95 19.76 17.66
CA HIS A 277 -7.75 21.00 17.61
C HIS A 277 -9.24 20.67 17.60
N GLU A 278 -10.05 21.40 18.35
CA GLU A 278 -11.50 21.17 18.44
C GLU A 278 -12.20 21.37 17.09
N ALA A 279 -11.81 22.38 16.35
CA ALA A 279 -12.34 22.69 15.02
C ALA A 279 -11.80 21.78 13.91
N SER A 280 -10.95 20.80 14.23
CA SER A 280 -10.36 19.92 13.23
C SER A 280 -11.41 19.08 12.51
N PRO A 281 -11.44 19.08 11.17
CA PRO A 281 -12.34 18.21 10.40
C PRO A 281 -12.08 16.72 10.69
N TYR A 282 -10.84 16.32 10.99
CA TYR A 282 -10.52 14.94 11.36
C TYR A 282 -11.09 14.57 12.73
N LYS A 283 -11.03 15.44 13.73
CA LYS A 283 -11.65 15.20 15.04
C LYS A 283 -13.15 14.95 14.88
N ARG A 284 -13.82 15.81 14.11
CA ARG A 284 -15.27 15.68 13.86
C ARG A 284 -15.65 14.38 13.16
N VAL A 285 -14.84 13.92 12.23
CA VAL A 285 -15.07 12.63 11.55
C VAL A 285 -14.77 11.44 12.47
N TRP A 286 -13.76 11.57 13.33
CA TRP A 286 -13.44 10.55 14.33
C TRP A 286 -14.54 10.41 15.39
N ASN A 287 -15.15 11.50 15.81
CA ASN A 287 -16.29 11.47 16.73
C ASN A 287 -17.43 10.61 16.18
N GLY A 288 -17.71 10.69 14.87
CA GLY A 288 -18.72 9.82 14.24
C GLY A 288 -18.39 8.33 14.32
N ALA A 289 -17.09 7.96 14.22
CA ALA A 289 -16.70 6.56 14.42
C ALA A 289 -16.82 6.13 15.90
N VAL A 290 -16.60 7.05 16.82
CA VAL A 290 -16.82 6.81 18.27
C VAL A 290 -18.30 6.64 18.57
N ASP A 291 -19.18 7.46 17.98
CA ASP A 291 -20.64 7.30 18.10
C ASP A 291 -21.09 5.94 17.54
N ALA A 292 -20.55 5.56 16.37
CA ALA A 292 -20.81 4.24 15.78
C ALA A 292 -20.38 3.09 16.69
N PHE A 293 -19.22 3.23 17.36
CA PHE A 293 -18.76 2.23 18.34
C PHE A 293 -19.71 2.14 19.53
N TYR A 294 -20.13 3.27 20.11
CA TYR A 294 -21.07 3.24 21.25
C TYR A 294 -22.44 2.67 20.90
N THR A 295 -22.85 2.76 19.64
CA THR A 295 -24.12 2.15 19.19
C THR A 295 -24.06 0.62 19.26
N SER A 296 -22.92 0.00 18.94
CA SER A 296 -22.74 -1.47 18.97
C SER A 296 -21.29 -1.85 19.36
N PRO A 297 -20.93 -1.73 20.68
CA PRO A 297 -19.55 -1.85 21.12
C PRO A 297 -18.89 -3.20 20.89
N ILE A 298 -19.66 -4.28 20.92
CA ILE A 298 -19.11 -5.66 20.82
C ILE A 298 -19.00 -6.12 19.38
N ILE A 299 -20.06 -5.92 18.59
CA ILE A 299 -20.23 -6.50 17.26
C ILE A 299 -19.90 -5.47 16.16
N GLY A 300 -20.11 -4.17 16.44
CA GLY A 300 -20.04 -3.09 15.47
C GLY A 300 -21.34 -2.90 14.69
N ILE A 301 -21.39 -1.84 13.90
CA ILE A 301 -22.55 -1.50 13.05
C ILE A 301 -22.57 -2.26 11.71
N GLY A 302 -21.57 -3.10 11.46
CA GLY A 302 -21.36 -3.85 10.21
C GLY A 302 -20.32 -3.19 9.28
N PRO A 303 -19.43 -3.99 8.62
CA PRO A 303 -18.45 -3.53 7.65
C PRO A 303 -19.06 -2.62 6.58
N ASP A 304 -18.39 -1.50 6.31
CA ASP A 304 -18.75 -0.45 5.34
C ASP A 304 -20.10 0.27 5.60
N ASN A 305 -20.77 0.00 6.71
CA ASN A 305 -22.03 0.64 7.08
C ASN A 305 -21.84 2.07 7.62
N TYR A 306 -20.65 2.48 8.02
CA TYR A 306 -20.39 3.82 8.54
C TYR A 306 -20.88 4.92 7.61
N ARG A 307 -20.63 4.80 6.31
CA ARG A 307 -21.05 5.76 5.28
C ARG A 307 -22.54 5.97 5.17
N LEU A 308 -23.32 4.95 5.52
CA LEU A 308 -24.79 4.96 5.44
C LEU A 308 -25.43 5.34 6.77
N LEU A 309 -24.85 4.90 7.88
CA LEU A 309 -25.47 5.02 9.21
C LEU A 309 -24.97 6.24 10.02
N CYS A 310 -23.78 6.78 9.73
CA CYS A 310 -23.25 7.93 10.47
C CYS A 310 -24.25 9.10 10.51
N PRO A 311 -24.92 9.52 9.44
CA PRO A 311 -25.87 10.63 9.50
C PRO A 311 -27.04 10.39 10.45
N THR A 312 -27.46 9.14 10.64
CA THR A 312 -28.55 8.78 11.53
C THR A 312 -28.06 8.59 12.97
N ILE A 313 -26.92 7.92 13.16
CA ILE A 313 -26.34 7.65 14.47
C ILE A 313 -25.92 8.95 15.16
N SER A 314 -25.37 9.89 14.43
CA SER A 314 -24.83 11.14 14.98
C SER A 314 -25.74 12.36 14.68
N ALA A 315 -27.04 12.14 14.42
CA ALA A 315 -27.97 13.20 14.02
C ALA A 315 -28.04 14.36 15.01
N ASP A 316 -27.98 14.06 16.30
CA ASP A 316 -28.04 15.04 17.40
C ASP A 316 -26.67 15.51 17.90
N ASN A 317 -25.57 15.06 17.28
CA ASN A 317 -24.21 15.41 17.68
C ASN A 317 -23.61 16.47 16.75
N PRO A 318 -23.59 17.77 17.16
CA PRO A 318 -23.08 18.86 16.33
C PRO A 318 -21.56 18.79 16.10
N ASP A 319 -20.84 18.00 16.91
CA ASP A 319 -19.40 17.84 16.84
C ASP A 319 -18.98 16.71 15.89
N VAL A 320 -19.94 16.14 15.14
CA VAL A 320 -19.69 15.13 14.12
C VAL A 320 -19.79 15.70 12.72
N ALA A 321 -18.91 15.24 11.85
CA ALA A 321 -19.01 15.39 10.40
C ALA A 321 -18.97 14.01 9.76
N CYS A 322 -20.07 13.59 9.16
CA CYS A 322 -20.15 12.30 8.49
C CYS A 322 -19.50 12.37 7.10
N HIS A 323 -18.60 11.44 6.86
CA HIS A 323 -17.97 11.16 5.57
C HIS A 323 -18.16 9.69 5.18
N THR A 324 -17.63 9.29 4.04
CA THR A 324 -17.71 7.89 3.60
C THR A 324 -16.92 6.93 4.50
N HIS A 325 -15.96 7.44 5.26
CA HIS A 325 -15.15 6.68 6.23
C HIS A 325 -14.46 7.64 7.21
N PRO A 326 -14.05 7.18 8.39
CA PRO A 326 -13.52 8.06 9.46
C PRO A 326 -12.05 8.47 9.29
N HIS A 327 -11.42 8.21 8.14
CA HIS A 327 -10.01 8.53 7.88
C HIS A 327 -8.99 7.93 8.86
N ASN A 328 -9.38 6.88 9.58
CA ASN A 328 -8.50 6.10 10.45
C ASN A 328 -8.99 4.64 10.47
N TYR A 329 -8.14 3.70 10.04
CA TYR A 329 -8.50 2.27 9.97
C TYR A 329 -8.93 1.71 11.32
N TYR A 330 -8.24 2.08 12.39
CA TYR A 330 -8.51 1.53 13.72
C TYR A 330 -9.87 1.98 14.25
N LEU A 331 -10.20 3.26 14.06
CA LEU A 331 -11.52 3.78 14.41
C LEU A 331 -12.63 3.21 13.52
N GLN A 332 -12.35 3.05 12.21
CA GLN A 332 -13.32 2.43 11.30
C GLN A 332 -13.60 0.98 11.70
N ILE A 333 -12.55 0.17 11.88
CA ILE A 333 -12.69 -1.22 12.29
C ILE A 333 -13.41 -1.31 13.64
N LEU A 334 -13.06 -0.44 14.59
CA LEU A 334 -13.69 -0.43 15.91
C LEU A 334 -15.18 -0.10 15.82
N GLY A 335 -15.58 0.92 15.08
CA GLY A 335 -16.99 1.29 14.88
C GLY A 335 -17.78 0.26 14.09
N GLU A 336 -17.21 -0.26 13.00
CA GLU A 336 -17.92 -1.13 12.08
C GLU A 336 -17.92 -2.61 12.49
N THR A 337 -16.88 -3.09 13.20
CA THR A 337 -16.78 -4.52 13.58
C THR A 337 -16.72 -4.76 15.09
N GLY A 338 -16.86 -3.69 15.89
CA GLY A 338 -16.84 -3.71 17.34
C GLY A 338 -15.48 -4.10 17.92
N LEU A 339 -15.45 -4.25 19.24
CA LEU A 339 -14.23 -4.58 19.99
C LEU A 339 -13.65 -5.94 19.57
N ILE A 340 -14.49 -6.92 19.29
CA ILE A 340 -14.01 -8.26 18.88
C ILE A 340 -13.30 -8.14 17.51
N GLY A 341 -13.93 -7.47 16.54
CA GLY A 341 -13.32 -7.27 15.21
C GLY A 341 -12.05 -6.44 15.28
N PHE A 342 -12.01 -5.42 16.15
CA PHE A 342 -10.80 -4.61 16.37
C PHE A 342 -9.62 -5.44 16.89
N VAL A 343 -9.86 -6.32 17.87
CA VAL A 343 -8.82 -7.23 18.39
C VAL A 343 -8.35 -8.19 17.32
N LEU A 344 -9.27 -8.81 16.56
CA LEU A 344 -8.95 -9.76 15.49
C LEU A 344 -8.18 -9.08 14.35
N ALA A 345 -8.58 -7.88 13.94
CA ALA A 345 -7.86 -7.08 12.95
C ALA A 345 -6.45 -6.70 13.43
N THR A 346 -6.32 -6.32 14.70
CA THR A 346 -5.01 -6.02 15.30
C THR A 346 -4.09 -7.24 15.27
N VAL A 347 -4.60 -8.41 15.63
CA VAL A 347 -3.84 -9.69 15.54
C VAL A 347 -3.44 -9.97 14.08
N MET A 348 -4.34 -9.78 13.12
CA MET A 348 -4.05 -9.93 11.70
C MET A 348 -2.93 -8.97 11.25
N ILE A 349 -3.06 -7.69 11.53
CA ILE A 349 -2.09 -6.64 11.16
C ILE A 349 -0.72 -6.93 11.76
N VAL A 350 -0.67 -7.18 13.07
CA VAL A 350 0.58 -7.49 13.78
C VAL A 350 1.22 -8.76 13.22
N SER A 351 0.44 -9.79 12.89
CA SER A 351 0.96 -11.04 12.33
C SER A 351 1.58 -10.86 10.94
N ILE A 352 1.01 -9.99 10.09
CA ILE A 352 1.54 -9.63 8.78
C ILE A 352 2.87 -8.88 8.95
N ILE A 353 2.87 -7.81 9.76
CA ILE A 353 4.08 -7.02 10.04
C ILE A 353 5.18 -7.91 10.61
N TRP A 354 4.86 -8.74 11.60
CA TRP A 354 5.78 -9.65 12.26
C TRP A 354 6.37 -10.70 11.30
N THR A 355 5.56 -11.17 10.34
CA THR A 355 6.03 -12.10 9.31
C THR A 355 7.11 -11.48 8.43
N CYS A 356 6.90 -10.25 7.98
CA CYS A 356 7.89 -9.51 7.20
C CYS A 356 9.09 -9.08 8.06
N PHE A 357 8.87 -8.66 9.30
CA PHE A 357 9.94 -8.25 10.22
C PHE A 357 10.91 -9.40 10.55
N LYS A 358 10.41 -10.61 10.79
CA LYS A 358 11.26 -11.79 10.99
C LYS A 358 12.11 -12.10 9.75
N ALA A 359 11.59 -11.95 8.57
CA ALA A 359 12.35 -12.14 7.33
C ALA A 359 13.45 -11.07 7.18
N SER A 360 13.13 -9.82 7.49
CA SER A 360 14.10 -8.71 7.51
C SER A 360 15.24 -8.96 8.48
N LEU A 361 14.95 -9.42 9.69
CA LEU A 361 15.99 -9.74 10.69
C LEU A 361 16.88 -10.91 10.25
N ALA A 362 16.28 -11.95 9.66
CA ALA A 362 17.00 -13.15 9.23
C ALA A 362 17.96 -12.87 8.06
N ARG A 363 17.62 -11.92 7.18
CA ARG A 363 18.35 -11.65 5.92
C ARG A 363 18.62 -10.17 5.70
N ARG A 364 19.23 -9.52 6.66
CA ARG A 364 19.61 -8.08 6.57
C ARG A 364 20.57 -7.74 5.41
N SER A 365 21.27 -8.71 4.86
CA SER A 365 22.15 -8.53 3.69
C SER A 365 21.39 -8.56 2.36
N ASP A 366 20.20 -9.12 2.32
CA ASP A 366 19.30 -9.10 1.15
C ASP A 366 18.41 -7.87 1.24
N ILE A 367 18.50 -7.00 0.25
CA ILE A 367 17.83 -5.71 0.25
C ILE A 367 16.30 -5.84 0.22
N LEU A 368 15.77 -6.83 -0.50
CA LEU A 368 14.33 -7.09 -0.57
C LEU A 368 13.83 -7.55 0.79
N ALA A 369 14.50 -8.53 1.38
CA ALA A 369 14.14 -9.03 2.69
C ALA A 369 14.30 -7.96 3.78
N ALA A 370 15.39 -7.18 3.76
CA ALA A 370 15.63 -6.11 4.72
C ALA A 370 14.50 -5.06 4.73
N THR A 371 13.97 -4.70 3.55
CA THR A 371 12.97 -3.62 3.41
C THR A 371 11.52 -4.09 3.45
N CYS A 372 11.25 -5.40 3.34
CA CYS A 372 9.87 -5.88 3.15
C CYS A 372 8.91 -5.54 4.30
N PHE A 373 9.38 -5.46 5.56
CA PHE A 373 8.51 -5.14 6.70
C PHE A 373 8.08 -3.66 6.73
N VAL A 374 8.86 -2.77 6.09
CA VAL A 374 8.56 -1.34 6.05
C VAL A 374 7.23 -1.08 5.35
N VAL A 375 6.89 -1.93 4.37
CA VAL A 375 5.66 -1.80 3.59
C VAL A 375 4.40 -1.97 4.45
N PRO A 376 4.14 -3.14 5.09
CA PRO A 376 2.97 -3.29 5.94
C PRO A 376 3.02 -2.39 7.18
N PHE A 377 4.20 -2.12 7.74
CA PHE A 377 4.35 -1.18 8.86
C PHE A 377 3.88 0.21 8.46
N GLY A 378 4.28 0.70 7.28
CA GLY A 378 3.86 2.00 6.77
C GLY A 378 2.34 2.09 6.57
N PHE A 379 1.71 1.09 5.97
CA PHE A 379 0.26 1.09 5.75
C PHE A 379 -0.56 1.05 7.03
N PHE A 380 -0.09 0.34 8.03
CA PHE A 380 -0.77 0.16 9.30
C PHE A 380 -0.23 1.04 10.43
N PHE A 381 0.51 2.11 10.10
CA PHE A 381 0.94 3.06 11.12
C PHE A 381 -0.26 3.79 11.74
N PRO A 382 -0.47 3.73 13.07
CA PRO A 382 -1.77 4.06 13.66
C PRO A 382 -2.15 5.53 13.62
N ILE A 383 -1.18 6.44 13.50
CA ILE A 383 -1.41 7.90 13.61
C ILE A 383 -1.69 8.53 12.23
N GLN A 384 -1.63 7.78 11.15
CA GLN A 384 -1.88 8.34 9.82
C GLN A 384 -3.37 8.48 9.50
N SER A 385 -3.72 9.47 8.69
CA SER A 385 -5.02 9.52 8.02
C SER A 385 -5.06 8.44 6.93
N THR A 386 -6.10 7.64 6.93
CA THR A 386 -6.26 6.53 5.98
C THR A 386 -7.46 6.73 5.07
N ALA A 387 -7.52 6.01 3.97
CA ALA A 387 -8.73 5.84 3.20
C ALA A 387 -9.62 4.76 3.83
N ASP A 388 -10.70 4.39 3.17
CA ASP A 388 -11.63 3.36 3.61
C ASP A 388 -10.96 1.98 3.73
N PHE A 389 -11.10 1.32 4.89
CA PHE A 389 -10.54 0.00 5.14
C PHE A 389 -11.23 -1.10 4.32
N PHE A 390 -12.51 -0.97 4.05
CA PHE A 390 -13.28 -1.91 3.23
C PHE A 390 -13.37 -1.47 1.77
N GLY A 391 -13.02 -0.21 1.47
CA GLY A 391 -13.12 0.37 0.14
C GLY A 391 -12.21 -0.29 -0.90
N GLN A 392 -12.74 -0.53 -2.10
CA GLN A 392 -12.11 -1.25 -3.19
C GLN A 392 -10.74 -0.67 -3.60
N TRP A 393 -10.72 0.59 -3.96
CA TRP A 393 -9.56 1.18 -4.64
C TRP A 393 -8.31 1.29 -3.76
N ASN A 394 -8.51 1.72 -2.52
CA ASN A 394 -7.41 1.79 -1.57
C ASN A 394 -6.84 0.40 -1.23
N ASN A 395 -7.72 -0.59 -1.06
CA ASN A 395 -7.30 -1.97 -0.80
C ASN A 395 -6.52 -2.58 -1.96
N THR A 396 -6.88 -2.26 -3.20
CA THR A 396 -6.13 -2.73 -4.38
C THR A 396 -4.67 -2.29 -4.32
N PHE A 397 -4.39 -1.02 -4.02
CA PHE A 397 -3.01 -0.52 -3.89
C PHE A 397 -2.30 -1.09 -2.65
N MET A 398 -2.97 -1.07 -1.52
CA MET A 398 -2.41 -1.52 -0.25
C MET A 398 -2.07 -3.01 -0.30
N TRP A 399 -3.02 -3.85 -0.69
CA TRP A 399 -2.81 -5.28 -0.72
C TRP A 399 -1.89 -5.76 -1.83
N SER A 400 -1.78 -5.06 -2.97
CA SER A 400 -0.77 -5.37 -3.97
C SER A 400 0.65 -5.20 -3.41
N SER A 401 0.88 -4.16 -2.64
CA SER A 401 2.17 -3.89 -1.98
C SER A 401 2.44 -4.83 -0.81
N ILE A 402 1.44 -5.12 0.03
CA ILE A 402 1.55 -6.10 1.12
C ILE A 402 1.80 -7.50 0.55
N ALA A 403 1.15 -7.86 -0.56
CA ALA A 403 1.34 -9.14 -1.24
C ALA A 403 2.78 -9.31 -1.72
N PHE A 404 3.39 -8.26 -2.29
CA PHE A 404 4.80 -8.26 -2.64
C PHE A 404 5.69 -8.46 -1.41
N ALA A 405 5.46 -7.72 -0.33
CA ALA A 405 6.23 -7.83 0.91
C ALA A 405 6.15 -9.24 1.52
N LEU A 406 4.96 -9.84 1.55
CA LEU A 406 4.74 -11.20 2.04
C LEU A 406 5.38 -12.26 1.14
N ALA A 407 5.40 -12.06 -0.18
CA ALA A 407 6.08 -12.94 -1.12
C ALA A 407 7.60 -12.92 -0.88
N VAL A 408 8.18 -11.73 -0.69
CA VAL A 408 9.60 -11.58 -0.30
C VAL A 408 9.87 -12.27 1.03
N ALA A 409 9.02 -12.05 2.03
CA ALA A 409 9.19 -12.65 3.36
C ALA A 409 9.09 -14.19 3.33
N HIS A 410 8.25 -14.75 2.45
CA HIS A 410 8.12 -16.19 2.28
C HIS A 410 9.35 -16.78 1.57
N GLU A 411 9.81 -16.17 0.48
CA GLU A 411 11.02 -16.58 -0.25
C GLU A 411 12.24 -16.55 0.65
N ALA A 412 12.41 -15.49 1.45
CA ALA A 412 13.52 -15.33 2.37
C ALA A 412 13.61 -16.43 3.44
N ARG A 413 12.53 -17.12 3.76
CA ARG A 413 12.50 -18.23 4.73
C ARG A 413 12.81 -19.59 4.13
N GLN A 414 12.74 -19.73 2.82
CA GLN A 414 12.98 -21.02 2.13
C GLN A 414 14.46 -21.26 1.83
N LYS A 415 15.29 -20.23 1.87
CA LYS A 415 16.74 -20.26 1.71
C LYS A 415 17.43 -20.20 3.08
#